data_b4fce371d1916a5598f5579af0a39aba
#
_entry.id   b4fce371d1916a5598f5579af0a39aba
#
_cell.length_a   1.000
_cell.length_b   1.000
_cell.length_c   1.000
_cell.angle_alpha   90.00
_cell.angle_beta   90.00
_cell.angle_gamma   90.00
#
_symmetry.space_group_name_H-M   'P 1'
#
loop_
_entity.id
_entity.type
_entity.pdbx_description
1 polymer ?
#
loop_
_entity_poly.entity_id
_entity_poly.type
_entity_poly.pdbx_seq_one_letter_code
_entity_poly.pdbx_strand_id
1 'polypeptide(L)'
;MKYIVALDQGTTSSRAILFDESQNIIGVAQKEFTQIYPNEGWVEHDPMEIWASQSGVLSEVIARAGISQHDIIALGITNQRETTIVWDKNTGKPVYNAIVWQCRRTAKICDELKKIDGFSDYVKDNTGLLVDAYFSGTKIKWILDNVEGAREKAEKGELLFGTVDTWLIWQLTNGKVHATDYTNASRTMLYNIKELKWDEKILQTLNIPKSMLPEVKDSSGTFGYANLGGKGGHRIPIAGVAGDQQSALFGQACFEEGESKNTYGTGCFLLMNTGEKFVKSNNGLITTIAIGLNGKVQYALEGSVFVGGASVQWLRDELKLISDSKDTEYFARKVKDSAGVYVVPAFVGLGAPYWDMYARGAILGLTRGANKNHIIRATLESIAYQTKDVLKAMEEDSGIKLNGLKVDGGAAANNFLMEFQADILGESVKRPTVLETTALGAAYLAGLAVGFWENKNEIKQKWVLDKEFTPNMSKEERDKKYAGWLKAVERTKKWEE
;
A
#
# COMPACT_ATOMS: atom_id res chain seq x y z
N MET A 1 16.22 -28.02 5.27
CA MET A 1 15.31 -27.05 5.90
C MET A 1 14.42 -26.50 4.79
N LYS A 2 13.17 -26.14 5.05
CA LYS A 2 12.26 -25.62 4.02
C LYS A 2 12.07 -24.13 4.18
N TYR A 3 11.85 -23.44 3.06
CA TYR A 3 11.77 -21.98 3.03
C TYR A 3 10.66 -21.49 2.10
N ILE A 4 10.19 -20.27 2.36
CA ILE A 4 9.34 -19.49 1.46
C ILE A 4 10.10 -18.24 1.02
N VAL A 5 10.02 -17.90 -0.26
CA VAL A 5 10.51 -16.62 -0.77
C VAL A 5 9.33 -15.70 -1.01
N ALA A 6 9.37 -14.51 -0.43
CA ALA A 6 8.48 -13.42 -0.77
C ALA A 6 9.16 -12.49 -1.77
N LEU A 7 8.48 -12.22 -2.87
CA LEU A 7 8.83 -11.21 -3.87
C LEU A 7 8.04 -9.95 -3.55
N ASP A 8 8.74 -8.88 -3.21
CA ASP A 8 8.14 -7.58 -2.87
C ASP A 8 8.54 -6.56 -3.95
N GLN A 9 7.60 -6.29 -4.85
CA GLN A 9 7.78 -5.34 -5.94
C GLN A 9 7.27 -3.97 -5.52
N GLY A 10 8.14 -3.19 -4.89
CA GLY A 10 7.83 -1.82 -4.49
C GLY A 10 7.82 -0.82 -5.65
N THR A 11 7.54 0.44 -5.34
CA THR A 11 7.52 1.52 -6.34
C THR A 11 8.91 1.87 -6.86
N THR A 12 9.94 1.77 -6.03
CA THR A 12 11.31 2.20 -6.38
C THR A 12 12.32 1.07 -6.41
N SER A 13 11.97 -0.08 -5.88
CA SER A 13 12.88 -1.23 -5.80
C SER A 13 12.14 -2.56 -5.79
N SER A 14 12.83 -3.58 -6.28
CA SER A 14 12.43 -4.99 -6.20
C SER A 14 13.17 -5.65 -5.06
N ARG A 15 12.48 -6.43 -4.24
CA ARG A 15 13.08 -7.20 -3.14
C ARG A 15 12.69 -8.67 -3.21
N ALA A 16 13.55 -9.52 -2.71
CA ALA A 16 13.27 -10.91 -2.40
C ALA A 16 13.74 -11.21 -0.98
N ILE A 17 12.84 -11.74 -0.17
CA ILE A 17 13.10 -12.08 1.23
C ILE A 17 12.81 -13.56 1.46
N LEU A 18 13.77 -14.25 2.06
CA LEU A 18 13.70 -15.67 2.36
C LEU A 18 13.33 -15.86 3.83
N PHE A 19 12.24 -16.58 4.08
CA PHE A 19 11.74 -16.87 5.43
C PHE A 19 11.81 -18.36 5.73
N ASP A 20 12.20 -18.71 6.98
CA ASP A 20 12.03 -20.04 7.55
C ASP A 20 10.66 -20.23 8.21
N GLU A 21 10.39 -21.43 8.73
CA GLU A 21 9.14 -21.77 9.41
C GLU A 21 8.91 -20.95 10.70
N SER A 22 9.98 -20.50 11.34
CA SER A 22 9.92 -19.64 12.52
C SER A 22 9.81 -18.16 12.19
N GLN A 23 9.61 -17.79 10.92
CA GLN A 23 9.49 -16.44 10.40
C GLN A 23 10.79 -15.61 10.46
N ASN A 24 11.93 -16.27 10.71
CA ASN A 24 13.20 -15.59 10.64
C ASN A 24 13.53 -15.21 9.20
N ILE A 25 14.08 -14.01 9.02
CA ILE A 25 14.65 -13.58 7.74
C ILE A 25 16.03 -14.25 7.57
N ILE A 26 16.12 -15.17 6.63
CA ILE A 26 17.35 -15.93 6.33
C ILE A 26 18.21 -15.21 5.29
N GLY A 27 17.57 -14.44 4.42
CA GLY A 27 18.26 -13.66 3.40
C GLY A 27 17.39 -12.58 2.81
N VAL A 28 18.03 -11.51 2.36
CA VAL A 28 17.39 -10.38 1.67
C VAL A 28 18.25 -10.00 0.47
N ALA A 29 17.62 -9.80 -0.67
CA ALA A 29 18.23 -9.15 -1.82
C ALA A 29 17.31 -8.02 -2.30
N GLN A 30 17.90 -6.89 -2.67
CA GLN A 30 17.16 -5.71 -3.11
C GLN A 30 17.90 -5.04 -4.26
N LYS A 31 17.14 -4.52 -5.22
CA LYS A 31 17.66 -3.74 -6.34
C LYS A 31 16.68 -2.63 -6.71
N GLU A 32 17.18 -1.42 -6.81
CA GLU A 32 16.44 -0.28 -7.36
C GLU A 32 16.31 -0.42 -8.88
N PHE A 33 15.30 0.22 -9.45
CA PHE A 33 15.08 0.31 -10.88
C PHE A 33 14.70 1.73 -11.30
N THR A 34 14.80 2.01 -12.58
CA THR A 34 14.67 3.35 -13.16
C THR A 34 13.25 3.90 -13.00
N GLN A 35 13.16 5.12 -12.50
CA GLN A 35 11.94 5.92 -12.48
C GLN A 35 11.92 6.83 -13.69
N ILE A 36 10.85 6.83 -14.49
CA ILE A 36 10.73 7.55 -15.74
C ILE A 36 9.68 8.66 -15.59
N TYR A 37 10.07 9.91 -15.87
CA TYR A 37 9.23 11.10 -15.75
C TYR A 37 9.14 11.83 -17.10
N PRO A 38 8.32 11.34 -18.07
CA PRO A 38 8.33 11.87 -19.43
C PRO A 38 7.71 13.27 -19.54
N ASN A 39 6.78 13.61 -18.66
CA ASN A 39 6.13 14.92 -18.58
C ASN A 39 5.82 15.27 -17.12
N GLU A 40 5.45 16.52 -16.85
CA GLU A 40 5.01 16.96 -15.55
C GLU A 40 3.81 16.12 -15.03
N GLY A 41 3.92 15.57 -13.84
CA GLY A 41 2.91 14.71 -13.23
C GLY A 41 2.78 13.32 -13.86
N TRP A 42 3.66 12.95 -14.80
CA TRP A 42 3.69 11.61 -15.38
C TRP A 42 4.78 10.76 -14.74
N VAL A 43 4.41 9.54 -14.39
CA VAL A 43 5.34 8.58 -13.78
C VAL A 43 5.18 7.23 -14.49
N GLU A 44 6.29 6.68 -14.94
CA GLU A 44 6.34 5.41 -15.65
C GLU A 44 7.47 4.52 -15.16
N HIS A 45 7.30 3.21 -15.36
CA HIS A 45 8.36 2.22 -15.21
C HIS A 45 8.47 1.37 -16.48
N ASP A 46 9.67 0.86 -16.77
CA ASP A 46 9.84 -0.17 -17.80
C ASP A 46 9.43 -1.53 -17.21
N PRO A 47 8.37 -2.20 -17.75
CA PRO A 47 7.94 -3.51 -17.25
C PRO A 47 9.03 -4.58 -17.37
N MET A 48 9.93 -4.47 -18.36
CA MET A 48 11.02 -5.42 -18.52
C MET A 48 12.12 -5.21 -17.48
N GLU A 49 12.36 -3.96 -17.05
CA GLU A 49 13.26 -3.68 -15.93
C GLU A 49 12.69 -4.15 -14.59
N ILE A 50 11.37 -4.00 -14.37
CA ILE A 50 10.66 -4.59 -13.23
C ILE A 50 10.92 -6.11 -13.20
N TRP A 51 10.69 -6.80 -14.31
CA TRP A 51 10.93 -8.24 -14.39
C TRP A 51 12.40 -8.60 -14.18
N ALA A 52 13.32 -7.91 -14.84
CA ALA A 52 14.76 -8.19 -14.74
C ALA A 52 15.29 -7.98 -13.32
N SER A 53 14.85 -6.91 -12.65
CA SER A 53 15.25 -6.64 -11.27
C SER A 53 14.64 -7.66 -10.29
N GLN A 54 13.36 -8.03 -10.45
CA GLN A 54 12.70 -8.98 -9.56
C GLN A 54 13.25 -10.40 -9.73
N SER A 55 13.49 -10.86 -10.96
CA SER A 55 14.14 -12.16 -11.22
C SER A 55 15.59 -12.19 -10.75
N GLY A 56 16.28 -11.05 -10.85
CA GLY A 56 17.64 -10.90 -10.36
C GLY A 56 17.73 -11.05 -8.84
N VAL A 57 16.91 -10.34 -8.08
CA VAL A 57 16.92 -10.44 -6.61
C VAL A 57 16.43 -11.80 -6.11
N LEU A 58 15.50 -12.46 -6.84
CA LEU A 58 15.10 -13.83 -6.53
C LEU A 58 16.29 -14.80 -6.64
N SER A 59 17.05 -14.70 -7.72
CA SER A 59 18.24 -15.53 -7.92
C SER A 59 19.34 -15.23 -6.90
N GLU A 60 19.52 -13.94 -6.59
CA GLU A 60 20.53 -13.46 -5.66
C GLU A 60 20.27 -13.91 -4.22
N VAL A 61 19.02 -13.83 -3.73
CA VAL A 61 18.69 -14.23 -2.34
C VAL A 61 18.96 -15.73 -2.13
N ILE A 62 18.64 -16.55 -3.12
CA ILE A 62 18.89 -18.00 -3.08
C ILE A 62 20.40 -18.29 -3.03
N ALA A 63 21.15 -17.64 -3.92
CA ALA A 63 22.60 -17.82 -4.00
C ALA A 63 23.33 -17.34 -2.72
N ARG A 64 22.95 -16.17 -2.20
CA ARG A 64 23.54 -15.62 -0.96
C ARG A 64 23.25 -16.46 0.27
N ALA A 65 22.05 -17.03 0.35
CA ALA A 65 21.67 -17.92 1.45
C ALA A 65 22.34 -19.31 1.37
N GLY A 66 22.96 -19.65 0.24
CA GLY A 66 23.64 -20.93 0.05
C GLY A 66 22.68 -22.14 0.09
N ILE A 67 21.40 -21.94 -0.23
CA ILE A 67 20.36 -22.96 -0.20
C ILE A 67 20.12 -23.56 -1.59
N SER A 68 19.56 -24.77 -1.60
CA SER A 68 19.10 -25.38 -2.86
C SER A 68 17.74 -24.82 -3.25
N GLN A 69 17.49 -24.66 -4.55
CA GLN A 69 16.16 -24.34 -5.07
C GLN A 69 15.09 -25.36 -4.62
N HIS A 70 15.49 -26.61 -4.35
CA HIS A 70 14.62 -27.68 -3.84
C HIS A 70 14.17 -27.46 -2.37
N ASP A 71 14.81 -26.56 -1.65
CA ASP A 71 14.41 -26.18 -0.30
C ASP A 71 13.33 -25.11 -0.28
N ILE A 72 13.09 -24.43 -1.41
CA ILE A 72 12.03 -23.43 -1.57
C ILE A 72 10.74 -24.15 -1.94
N ILE A 73 9.74 -24.07 -1.08
CA ILE A 73 8.47 -24.77 -1.25
C ILE A 73 7.38 -23.93 -1.89
N ALA A 74 7.47 -22.59 -1.79
CA ALA A 74 6.55 -21.67 -2.44
C ALA A 74 7.15 -20.29 -2.64
N LEU A 75 6.58 -19.55 -3.58
CA LEU A 75 6.76 -18.10 -3.77
C LEU A 75 5.49 -17.37 -3.34
N GLY A 76 5.66 -16.29 -2.58
CA GLY A 76 4.64 -15.27 -2.36
C GLY A 76 4.97 -14.01 -3.15
N ILE A 77 3.98 -13.30 -3.68
CA ILE A 77 4.16 -12.04 -4.41
C ILE A 77 3.36 -10.96 -3.70
N THR A 78 4.01 -9.84 -3.45
CA THR A 78 3.37 -8.59 -3.07
C THR A 78 3.91 -7.45 -3.93
N ASN A 79 3.11 -6.42 -4.17
CA ASN A 79 3.44 -5.42 -5.17
C ASN A 79 2.83 -4.06 -4.87
N GLN A 80 3.47 -3.00 -5.40
CA GLN A 80 2.82 -1.72 -5.59
C GLN A 80 1.52 -1.90 -6.36
N ARG A 81 0.43 -1.36 -5.83
CA ARG A 81 -0.91 -1.56 -6.40
C ARG A 81 -1.15 -0.58 -7.57
N GLU A 82 -2.24 -0.76 -8.30
CA GLU A 82 -2.80 0.11 -9.34
C GLU A 82 -1.90 0.36 -10.56
N THR A 83 -0.60 0.16 -10.46
CA THR A 83 0.34 0.32 -11.57
C THR A 83 -0.06 -0.60 -12.72
N THR A 84 -0.24 -0.01 -13.89
CA THR A 84 -0.94 -0.61 -15.03
C THR A 84 0.03 -1.02 -16.12
N ILE A 85 0.00 -2.29 -16.51
CA ILE A 85 0.79 -2.86 -17.59
C ILE A 85 -0.15 -3.46 -18.64
N VAL A 86 0.09 -3.15 -19.93
CA VAL A 86 -0.60 -3.77 -21.06
C VAL A 86 0.43 -4.38 -21.99
N TRP A 87 0.22 -5.63 -22.38
CA TRP A 87 1.16 -6.35 -23.25
C TRP A 87 0.45 -7.20 -24.29
N ASP A 88 1.15 -7.48 -25.37
CA ASP A 88 0.70 -8.38 -26.44
C ASP A 88 0.91 -9.85 -25.97
N LYS A 89 -0.19 -10.62 -25.92
CA LYS A 89 -0.15 -12.01 -25.43
C LYS A 89 0.66 -12.96 -26.32
N ASN A 90 0.78 -12.64 -27.61
CA ASN A 90 1.46 -13.49 -28.57
C ASN A 90 2.97 -13.30 -28.52
N THR A 91 3.43 -12.07 -28.25
CA THR A 91 4.85 -11.74 -28.19
C THR A 91 5.40 -11.65 -26.77
N GLY A 92 4.53 -11.50 -25.77
CA GLY A 92 4.87 -11.22 -24.38
C GLY A 92 5.48 -9.85 -24.14
N LYS A 93 5.42 -8.93 -25.14
CA LYS A 93 6.04 -7.59 -25.06
C LYS A 93 5.03 -6.56 -24.58
N PRO A 94 5.40 -5.69 -23.63
CA PRO A 94 4.60 -4.51 -23.28
C PRO A 94 4.39 -3.62 -24.50
N VAL A 95 3.17 -3.08 -24.65
CA VAL A 95 2.86 -2.13 -25.73
C VAL A 95 3.21 -0.69 -25.35
N TYR A 96 3.39 -0.45 -24.05
CA TYR A 96 3.77 0.82 -23.46
C TYR A 96 4.48 0.60 -22.11
N ASN A 97 5.14 1.61 -21.59
CA ASN A 97 5.66 1.58 -20.22
C ASN A 97 4.52 1.36 -19.21
N ALA A 98 4.83 0.79 -18.05
CA ALA A 98 3.89 0.68 -16.94
C ALA A 98 3.53 2.09 -16.46
N ILE A 99 2.24 2.42 -16.42
CA ILE A 99 1.76 3.69 -15.87
C ILE A 99 1.59 3.52 -14.37
N VAL A 100 2.41 4.24 -13.60
CA VAL A 100 2.52 4.09 -12.15
C VAL A 100 1.29 4.69 -11.45
N TRP A 101 0.96 4.17 -10.28
CA TRP A 101 -0.14 4.64 -9.43
C TRP A 101 -0.10 6.15 -9.12
N GLN A 102 1.10 6.73 -9.04
CA GLN A 102 1.33 8.18 -8.81
C GLN A 102 1.03 9.06 -10.03
N CYS A 103 0.92 8.47 -11.23
CA CYS A 103 0.80 9.21 -12.47
C CYS A 103 -0.56 9.91 -12.60
N ARG A 104 -0.55 11.21 -12.91
CA ARG A 104 -1.76 12.05 -12.99
C ARG A 104 -2.26 12.29 -14.41
N ARG A 105 -1.66 11.64 -15.46
CA ARG A 105 -2.01 11.86 -16.87
C ARG A 105 -3.47 11.65 -17.22
N THR A 106 -4.17 10.81 -16.47
CA THR A 106 -5.57 10.46 -16.72
C THR A 106 -6.57 11.36 -15.96
N ALA A 107 -6.09 12.45 -15.34
CA ALA A 107 -6.97 13.36 -14.58
C ALA A 107 -8.13 13.89 -15.45
N LYS A 108 -7.86 14.28 -16.70
CA LYS A 108 -8.90 14.74 -17.63
C LYS A 108 -9.94 13.65 -17.94
N ILE A 109 -9.52 12.40 -18.07
CA ILE A 109 -10.44 11.25 -18.25
C ILE A 109 -11.34 11.12 -17.02
N CYS A 110 -10.78 11.26 -15.82
CA CYS A 110 -11.55 11.23 -14.59
C CYS A 110 -12.58 12.36 -14.54
N ASP A 111 -12.21 13.58 -14.95
CA ASP A 111 -13.13 14.73 -14.98
C ASP A 111 -14.29 14.50 -15.96
N GLU A 112 -14.03 13.91 -17.14
CA GLU A 112 -15.11 13.53 -18.07
C GLU A 112 -16.01 12.44 -17.50
N LEU A 113 -15.46 11.43 -16.84
CA LEU A 113 -16.24 10.38 -16.19
C LEU A 113 -17.15 10.93 -15.07
N LYS A 114 -16.65 11.90 -14.30
CA LYS A 114 -17.42 12.55 -13.22
C LYS A 114 -18.61 13.36 -13.75
N LYS A 115 -18.62 13.78 -15.02
CA LYS A 115 -19.75 14.48 -15.65
C LYS A 115 -20.88 13.53 -16.03
N ILE A 116 -20.63 12.22 -16.10
CA ILE A 116 -21.66 11.23 -16.37
C ILE A 116 -22.54 11.09 -15.13
N ASP A 117 -23.83 11.37 -15.29
CA ASP A 117 -24.79 11.37 -14.18
C ASP A 117 -24.83 10.02 -13.46
N GLY A 118 -24.67 10.08 -12.14
CA GLY A 118 -24.66 8.92 -11.24
C GLY A 118 -23.46 7.97 -11.37
N PHE A 119 -22.50 8.22 -12.29
CA PHE A 119 -21.39 7.29 -12.51
C PHE A 119 -20.40 7.25 -11.33
N SER A 120 -20.08 8.40 -10.73
CA SER A 120 -19.20 8.46 -9.56
C SER A 120 -19.77 7.68 -8.37
N ASP A 121 -21.06 7.81 -8.12
CA ASP A 121 -21.75 7.06 -7.06
C ASP A 121 -21.77 5.56 -7.39
N TYR A 122 -22.04 5.21 -8.65
CA TYR A 122 -22.01 3.83 -9.10
C TYR A 122 -20.64 3.17 -8.88
N VAL A 123 -19.56 3.85 -9.25
CA VAL A 123 -18.18 3.37 -9.02
C VAL A 123 -17.96 3.16 -7.52
N LYS A 124 -18.28 4.16 -6.70
CA LYS A 124 -18.11 4.09 -5.25
C LYS A 124 -18.91 2.95 -4.63
N ASP A 125 -20.16 2.75 -5.06
CA ASP A 125 -21.06 1.75 -4.49
C ASP A 125 -20.66 0.31 -4.85
N ASN A 126 -20.01 0.10 -5.99
CA ASN A 126 -19.69 -1.24 -6.49
C ASN A 126 -18.21 -1.61 -6.32
N THR A 127 -17.31 -0.62 -6.37
CA THR A 127 -15.87 -0.86 -6.27
C THR A 127 -15.26 -0.41 -4.94
N GLY A 128 -15.98 0.41 -4.15
CA GLY A 128 -15.47 1.05 -2.95
C GLY A 128 -14.49 2.20 -3.21
N LEU A 129 -14.22 2.52 -4.48
CA LEU A 129 -13.22 3.50 -4.89
C LEU A 129 -13.87 4.79 -5.39
N LEU A 130 -13.03 5.79 -5.60
CA LEU A 130 -13.40 7.05 -6.25
C LEU A 130 -12.99 7.03 -7.73
N VAL A 131 -13.61 7.88 -8.56
CA VAL A 131 -13.13 8.12 -9.92
C VAL A 131 -11.89 9.01 -9.83
N ASP A 132 -10.72 8.39 -9.85
CA ASP A 132 -9.43 9.10 -9.74
C ASP A 132 -8.35 8.43 -10.60
N ALA A 133 -7.37 9.24 -11.04
CA ALA A 133 -6.21 8.81 -11.81
C ALA A 133 -5.30 7.82 -11.05
N TYR A 134 -5.49 7.67 -9.76
CA TYR A 134 -4.80 6.70 -8.92
C TYR A 134 -5.02 5.25 -9.39
N PHE A 135 -6.25 4.90 -9.76
CA PHE A 135 -6.67 3.53 -10.07
C PHE A 135 -6.39 3.12 -11.53
N SER A 136 -6.35 1.80 -11.79
CA SER A 136 -5.89 1.25 -13.08
C SER A 136 -6.80 1.55 -14.27
N GLY A 137 -8.13 1.59 -14.08
CA GLY A 137 -9.09 1.62 -15.18
C GLY A 137 -8.88 2.76 -16.17
N THR A 138 -8.65 3.98 -15.69
CA THR A 138 -8.40 5.14 -16.56
C THR A 138 -7.06 5.08 -17.28
N LYS A 139 -6.06 4.40 -16.71
CA LYS A 139 -4.74 4.17 -17.32
C LYS A 139 -4.82 3.18 -18.47
N ILE A 140 -5.62 2.11 -18.32
CA ILE A 140 -5.89 1.17 -19.43
C ILE A 140 -6.55 1.91 -20.57
N LYS A 141 -7.62 2.68 -20.29
CA LYS A 141 -8.28 3.50 -21.30
C LYS A 141 -7.31 4.42 -22.03
N TRP A 142 -6.44 5.10 -21.28
CA TRP A 142 -5.44 5.99 -21.85
C TRP A 142 -4.49 5.25 -22.82
N ILE A 143 -3.99 4.08 -22.44
CA ILE A 143 -3.12 3.26 -23.31
C ILE A 143 -3.84 2.89 -24.59
N LEU A 144 -5.08 2.41 -24.49
CA LEU A 144 -5.86 1.99 -25.65
C LEU A 144 -6.19 3.13 -26.59
N ASP A 145 -6.35 4.35 -26.08
CA ASP A 145 -6.71 5.53 -26.87
C ASP A 145 -5.50 6.30 -27.42
N ASN A 146 -4.29 6.12 -26.87
CA ASN A 146 -3.13 6.93 -27.22
C ASN A 146 -1.95 6.12 -27.81
N VAL A 147 -1.93 4.80 -27.64
CA VAL A 147 -0.87 3.95 -28.21
C VAL A 147 -1.35 3.39 -29.54
N GLU A 148 -0.59 3.66 -30.60
CA GLU A 148 -0.92 3.24 -31.98
C GLU A 148 -1.19 1.74 -32.08
N GLY A 149 -2.34 1.37 -32.67
CA GLY A 149 -2.76 -0.02 -32.86
C GLY A 149 -3.21 -0.76 -31.58
N ALA A 150 -3.10 -0.14 -30.40
CA ALA A 150 -3.47 -0.82 -29.14
C ALA A 150 -4.96 -1.11 -29.08
N ARG A 151 -5.83 -0.17 -29.48
CA ARG A 151 -7.28 -0.34 -29.49
C ARG A 151 -7.70 -1.53 -30.35
N GLU A 152 -7.23 -1.58 -31.59
CA GLU A 152 -7.55 -2.65 -32.56
C GLU A 152 -7.08 -4.03 -32.06
N LYS A 153 -5.87 -4.10 -31.51
CA LYS A 153 -5.35 -5.34 -30.92
C LYS A 153 -6.17 -5.80 -29.71
N ALA A 154 -6.58 -4.87 -28.85
CA ALA A 154 -7.41 -5.18 -27.69
C ALA A 154 -8.78 -5.75 -28.10
N GLU A 155 -9.44 -5.14 -29.13
CA GLU A 155 -10.71 -5.61 -29.65
C GLU A 155 -10.60 -6.98 -30.32
N LYS A 156 -9.44 -7.30 -30.92
CA LYS A 156 -9.15 -8.65 -31.42
C LYS A 156 -8.77 -9.65 -30.32
N GLY A 157 -8.72 -9.21 -29.06
CA GLY A 157 -8.32 -10.06 -27.94
C GLY A 157 -6.86 -10.46 -27.93
N GLU A 158 -5.98 -9.65 -28.51
CA GLU A 158 -4.53 -9.89 -28.60
C GLU A 158 -3.76 -9.25 -27.43
N LEU A 159 -4.37 -8.30 -26.70
CA LEU A 159 -3.76 -7.65 -25.56
C LEU A 159 -4.24 -8.20 -24.23
N LEU A 160 -3.35 -8.20 -23.25
CA LEU A 160 -3.63 -8.51 -21.87
C LEU A 160 -3.29 -7.29 -21.00
N PHE A 161 -4.07 -7.13 -19.94
CA PHE A 161 -3.83 -6.16 -18.88
C PHE A 161 -3.45 -6.89 -17.59
N GLY A 162 -2.59 -6.28 -16.79
CA GLY A 162 -2.34 -6.68 -15.42
C GLY A 162 -1.83 -5.54 -14.56
N THR A 163 -2.04 -5.68 -13.28
CA THR A 163 -1.23 -5.02 -12.27
C THR A 163 0.12 -5.73 -12.16
N VAL A 164 1.02 -5.24 -11.34
CA VAL A 164 2.42 -5.74 -11.30
C VAL A 164 2.48 -7.23 -10.93
N ASP A 165 1.63 -7.69 -10.02
CA ASP A 165 1.50 -9.12 -9.66
C ASP A 165 1.19 -9.99 -10.88
N THR A 166 0.19 -9.58 -11.68
CA THR A 166 -0.20 -10.30 -12.90
C THR A 166 0.95 -10.38 -13.89
N TRP A 167 1.70 -9.29 -14.06
CA TRP A 167 2.89 -9.25 -14.90
C TRP A 167 3.96 -10.21 -14.40
N LEU A 168 4.24 -10.22 -13.10
CA LEU A 168 5.23 -11.13 -12.51
C LEU A 168 4.79 -12.60 -12.64
N ILE A 169 3.50 -12.91 -12.40
CA ILE A 169 2.97 -14.27 -12.60
C ILE A 169 3.11 -14.69 -14.07
N TRP A 170 2.76 -13.80 -15.01
CA TRP A 170 2.95 -14.08 -16.44
C TRP A 170 4.39 -14.41 -16.79
N GLN A 171 5.34 -13.61 -16.32
CA GLN A 171 6.76 -13.82 -16.58
C GLN A 171 7.29 -15.09 -15.91
N LEU A 172 6.99 -15.32 -14.63
CA LEU A 172 7.42 -16.49 -13.85
C LEU A 172 6.88 -17.80 -14.43
N THR A 173 5.70 -17.76 -15.05
CA THR A 173 5.06 -18.94 -15.68
C THR A 173 5.34 -19.08 -17.17
N ASN A 174 6.23 -18.23 -17.72
CA ASN A 174 6.55 -18.20 -19.17
C ASN A 174 5.30 -18.03 -20.04
N GLY A 175 4.43 -17.08 -19.70
CA GLY A 175 3.24 -16.74 -20.46
C GLY A 175 2.07 -17.71 -20.34
N LYS A 176 2.06 -18.59 -19.36
CA LYS A 176 1.02 -19.64 -19.22
C LYS A 176 -0.15 -19.23 -18.35
N VAL A 177 0.06 -18.30 -17.42
CA VAL A 177 -0.96 -17.89 -16.46
C VAL A 177 -1.16 -16.39 -16.51
N HIS A 178 -2.42 -15.97 -16.71
CA HIS A 178 -2.87 -14.60 -16.68
C HIS A 178 -3.89 -14.48 -15.54
N ALA A 179 -3.40 -14.19 -14.33
CA ALA A 179 -4.20 -14.16 -13.12
C ALA A 179 -3.73 -13.06 -12.17
N THR A 180 -4.66 -12.60 -11.34
CA THR A 180 -4.45 -11.68 -10.22
C THR A 180 -5.21 -12.19 -9.00
N ASP A 181 -5.03 -11.53 -7.85
CA ASP A 181 -5.81 -11.81 -6.65
C ASP A 181 -6.93 -10.78 -6.42
N TYR A 182 -7.81 -11.07 -5.47
CA TYR A 182 -8.89 -10.17 -5.08
C TYR A 182 -8.40 -8.80 -4.61
N THR A 183 -7.28 -8.73 -3.91
CA THR A 183 -6.78 -7.47 -3.35
C THR A 183 -6.30 -6.53 -4.45
N ASN A 184 -5.54 -7.03 -5.43
CA ASN A 184 -5.11 -6.25 -6.59
C ASN A 184 -6.29 -5.92 -7.53
N ALA A 185 -7.18 -6.86 -7.80
CA ALA A 185 -8.38 -6.62 -8.61
C ALA A 185 -9.23 -5.48 -8.03
N SER A 186 -9.39 -5.43 -6.71
CA SER A 186 -10.15 -4.38 -6.01
C SER A 186 -9.57 -2.97 -6.18
N ARG A 187 -8.32 -2.83 -6.66
CA ARG A 187 -7.64 -1.54 -6.87
C ARG A 187 -7.72 -1.03 -8.31
N THR A 188 -8.39 -1.75 -9.17
CA THR A 188 -8.43 -1.41 -10.60
C THR A 188 -9.51 -0.39 -10.98
N MET A 189 -10.49 -0.13 -10.12
CA MET A 189 -11.74 0.58 -10.41
C MET A 189 -12.65 -0.17 -11.42
N LEU A 190 -12.28 -1.39 -11.80
CA LEU A 190 -13.03 -2.21 -12.75
C LEU A 190 -13.71 -3.42 -12.11
N TYR A 191 -13.38 -3.72 -10.86
CA TYR A 191 -13.82 -4.90 -10.15
C TYR A 191 -14.94 -4.58 -9.16
N ASN A 192 -16.10 -5.23 -9.33
CA ASN A 192 -17.21 -5.14 -8.38
C ASN A 192 -16.88 -5.99 -7.17
N ILE A 193 -16.54 -5.34 -6.06
CA ILE A 193 -16.07 -6.03 -4.85
C ILE A 193 -17.20 -6.67 -4.02
N LYS A 194 -18.45 -6.38 -4.35
CA LYS A 194 -19.62 -7.03 -3.73
C LYS A 194 -20.01 -8.30 -4.47
N GLU A 195 -20.00 -8.25 -5.80
CA GLU A 195 -20.37 -9.37 -6.66
C GLU A 195 -19.17 -10.26 -7.03
N LEU A 196 -17.96 -9.83 -6.67
CA LEU A 196 -16.69 -10.51 -6.92
C LEU A 196 -16.49 -10.85 -8.39
N LYS A 197 -16.74 -9.88 -9.27
CA LYS A 197 -16.58 -9.99 -10.72
C LYS A 197 -16.15 -8.67 -11.35
N TRP A 198 -15.59 -8.73 -12.55
CA TRP A 198 -15.35 -7.55 -13.36
C TRP A 198 -16.68 -6.87 -13.71
N ASP A 199 -16.77 -5.55 -13.50
CA ASP A 199 -18.00 -4.77 -13.66
C ASP A 199 -18.22 -4.38 -15.11
N GLU A 200 -19.23 -4.98 -15.73
CA GLU A 200 -19.51 -4.80 -17.17
C GLU A 200 -19.93 -3.36 -17.51
N LYS A 201 -20.65 -2.66 -16.63
CA LYS A 201 -21.05 -1.27 -16.87
C LYS A 201 -19.84 -0.33 -16.86
N ILE A 202 -18.91 -0.54 -15.94
CA ILE A 202 -17.66 0.24 -15.88
C ILE A 202 -16.81 -0.07 -17.11
N LEU A 203 -16.64 -1.34 -17.47
CA LEU A 203 -15.89 -1.75 -18.66
C LEU A 203 -16.46 -1.13 -19.95
N GLN A 204 -17.78 -1.14 -20.12
CA GLN A 204 -18.45 -0.50 -21.26
C GLN A 204 -18.23 1.01 -21.26
N THR A 205 -18.37 1.69 -20.11
CA THR A 205 -18.18 3.14 -19.99
C THR A 205 -16.75 3.55 -20.34
N LEU A 206 -15.76 2.77 -19.94
CA LEU A 206 -14.35 3.00 -20.24
C LEU A 206 -13.92 2.45 -21.61
N ASN A 207 -14.80 1.71 -22.29
CA ASN A 207 -14.52 0.99 -23.52
C ASN A 207 -13.29 0.07 -23.41
N ILE A 208 -13.28 -0.79 -22.37
CA ILE A 208 -12.22 -1.78 -22.11
C ILE A 208 -12.74 -3.17 -22.43
N PRO A 209 -12.14 -3.91 -23.40
CA PRO A 209 -12.52 -5.27 -23.70
C PRO A 209 -12.29 -6.23 -22.52
N LYS A 210 -13.31 -6.99 -22.13
CA LYS A 210 -13.24 -7.96 -21.03
C LYS A 210 -12.15 -9.04 -21.25
N SER A 211 -11.84 -9.34 -22.51
CA SER A 211 -10.79 -10.29 -22.89
C SER A 211 -9.37 -9.92 -22.43
N MET A 212 -9.16 -8.65 -22.07
CA MET A 212 -7.88 -8.17 -21.55
C MET A 212 -7.67 -8.49 -20.07
N LEU A 213 -8.71 -8.84 -19.34
CA LEU A 213 -8.69 -8.88 -17.87
C LEU A 213 -8.26 -10.25 -17.36
N PRO A 214 -7.44 -10.30 -16.28
CA PRO A 214 -6.96 -11.54 -15.70
C PRO A 214 -8.06 -12.31 -14.95
N GLU A 215 -7.85 -13.61 -14.79
CA GLU A 215 -8.62 -14.41 -13.84
C GLU A 215 -8.32 -13.92 -12.41
N VAL A 216 -9.39 -13.72 -11.61
CA VAL A 216 -9.23 -13.31 -10.20
C VAL A 216 -9.32 -14.53 -9.31
N LYS A 217 -8.33 -14.71 -8.44
CA LYS A 217 -8.19 -15.87 -7.54
C LYS A 217 -8.12 -15.44 -6.08
N ASP A 218 -8.29 -16.42 -5.19
CA ASP A 218 -7.98 -16.24 -3.77
C ASP A 218 -6.53 -15.81 -3.57
N SER A 219 -6.28 -14.95 -2.58
CA SER A 219 -4.94 -14.43 -2.28
C SER A 219 -3.96 -15.53 -1.80
N SER A 220 -4.50 -16.62 -1.22
CA SER A 220 -3.76 -17.83 -0.86
C SER A 220 -4.27 -19.00 -1.69
N GLY A 221 -3.45 -19.50 -2.60
CA GLY A 221 -3.78 -20.58 -3.53
C GLY A 221 -2.78 -20.65 -4.67
N THR A 222 -2.83 -21.70 -5.47
CA THR A 222 -1.88 -21.89 -6.58
C THR A 222 -2.24 -20.99 -7.78
N PHE A 223 -1.38 -20.03 -8.10
CA PHE A 223 -1.47 -19.19 -9.30
C PHE A 223 -0.77 -19.79 -10.51
N GLY A 224 0.13 -20.72 -10.29
CA GLY A 224 0.96 -21.34 -11.29
C GLY A 224 2.29 -21.80 -10.70
N TYR A 225 3.24 -22.12 -11.56
CA TYR A 225 4.55 -22.61 -11.14
C TYR A 225 5.65 -21.78 -11.80
N ALA A 226 6.51 -21.19 -10.99
CA ALA A 226 7.74 -20.58 -11.45
C ALA A 226 8.75 -21.68 -11.84
N ASN A 227 9.45 -21.46 -12.94
CA ASN A 227 10.47 -22.40 -13.40
C ASN A 227 11.85 -21.79 -13.18
N LEU A 228 12.47 -22.12 -12.04
CA LEU A 228 13.82 -21.68 -11.72
C LEU A 228 14.83 -22.67 -12.29
N GLY A 229 15.78 -22.17 -13.10
CA GLY A 229 16.84 -23.00 -13.67
C GLY A 229 16.58 -23.49 -15.10
N GLY A 230 15.62 -22.96 -15.85
CA GLY A 230 15.40 -23.24 -17.26
C GLY A 230 14.71 -24.60 -17.53
N LYS A 231 14.94 -25.17 -18.72
CA LYS A 231 14.34 -26.46 -19.11
C LYS A 231 14.81 -27.57 -18.17
N GLY A 232 13.88 -28.17 -17.43
CA GLY A 232 14.16 -29.21 -16.44
C GLY A 232 14.45 -28.72 -15.02
N GLY A 233 14.34 -27.39 -14.77
CA GLY A 233 14.50 -26.80 -13.45
C GLY A 233 13.39 -27.16 -12.48
N HIS A 234 13.62 -26.85 -11.20
CA HIS A 234 12.64 -27.08 -10.15
C HIS A 234 11.43 -26.15 -10.33
N ARG A 235 10.22 -26.73 -10.25
CA ARG A 235 8.95 -26.00 -10.37
C ARG A 235 8.47 -25.61 -8.98
N ILE A 236 8.48 -24.32 -8.69
CA ILE A 236 8.05 -23.78 -7.40
C ILE A 236 6.67 -23.18 -7.55
N PRO A 237 5.66 -23.54 -6.73
CA PRO A 237 4.34 -22.95 -6.79
C PRO A 237 4.39 -21.46 -6.41
N ILE A 238 3.74 -20.62 -7.20
CA ILE A 238 3.37 -19.26 -6.84
C ILE A 238 2.07 -19.40 -6.07
N ALA A 239 2.10 -19.25 -4.75
CA ALA A 239 1.02 -19.71 -3.90
C ALA A 239 0.41 -18.63 -2.99
N GLY A 240 0.93 -17.42 -3.02
CA GLY A 240 0.38 -16.26 -2.30
C GLY A 240 0.54 -14.99 -3.11
N VAL A 241 -0.52 -14.20 -3.26
CA VAL A 241 -0.49 -12.92 -3.97
C VAL A 241 -1.36 -11.91 -3.24
N ALA A 242 -0.82 -10.73 -2.97
CA ALA A 242 -1.59 -9.61 -2.43
C ALA A 242 -0.93 -8.26 -2.74
N GLY A 243 -1.73 -7.22 -2.89
CA GLY A 243 -1.24 -5.85 -2.94
C GLY A 243 -0.49 -5.48 -1.65
N ASP A 244 0.48 -4.58 -1.74
CA ASP A 244 1.45 -4.27 -0.66
C ASP A 244 0.79 -3.93 0.69
N GLN A 245 -0.24 -3.10 0.68
CA GLN A 245 -0.89 -2.65 1.91
C GLN A 245 -1.77 -3.75 2.53
N GLN A 246 -2.43 -4.55 1.71
CA GLN A 246 -3.20 -5.72 2.15
C GLN A 246 -2.26 -6.82 2.66
N SER A 247 -1.15 -7.03 1.97
CA SER A 247 -0.11 -7.96 2.41
C SER A 247 0.45 -7.55 3.78
N ALA A 248 0.74 -6.26 3.98
CA ALA A 248 1.17 -5.74 5.28
C ALA A 248 0.11 -5.93 6.38
N LEU A 249 -1.18 -5.74 6.07
CA LEU A 249 -2.27 -6.00 7.01
C LEU A 249 -2.29 -7.48 7.44
N PHE A 250 -2.11 -8.38 6.47
CA PHE A 250 -2.04 -9.83 6.74
C PHE A 250 -0.76 -10.21 7.48
N GLY A 251 0.38 -9.61 7.13
CA GLY A 251 1.68 -9.82 7.81
C GLY A 251 1.70 -9.31 9.24
N GLN A 252 0.90 -8.30 9.54
CA GLN A 252 0.62 -7.84 10.91
C GLN A 252 -0.35 -8.75 11.67
N ALA A 253 -0.80 -9.85 11.06
CA ALA A 253 -1.83 -10.73 11.64
C ALA A 253 -3.09 -9.96 12.08
N CYS A 254 -3.55 -8.99 11.29
CA CYS A 254 -4.79 -8.26 11.49
C CYS A 254 -5.95 -9.03 10.84
N PHE A 255 -6.37 -10.14 11.45
CA PHE A 255 -7.33 -11.07 10.88
C PHE A 255 -8.76 -10.82 11.30
N GLU A 256 -8.96 -10.06 12.38
CA GLU A 256 -10.25 -9.82 12.99
C GLU A 256 -10.76 -8.39 12.71
N GLU A 257 -12.09 -8.24 12.80
CA GLU A 257 -12.74 -6.95 12.67
C GLU A 257 -12.22 -5.94 13.69
N GLY A 258 -11.87 -4.73 13.25
CA GLY A 258 -11.31 -3.66 14.09
C GLY A 258 -9.79 -3.72 14.28
N GLU A 259 -9.13 -4.83 13.92
CA GLU A 259 -7.67 -4.85 13.88
C GLU A 259 -7.15 -3.98 12.74
N SER A 260 -6.15 -3.15 13.05
CA SER A 260 -5.68 -2.10 12.13
C SER A 260 -4.16 -2.06 12.08
N LYS A 261 -3.65 -1.66 10.92
CA LYS A 261 -2.23 -1.38 10.77
C LYS A 261 -1.99 0.01 10.20
N ASN A 262 -0.82 0.57 10.50
CA ASN A 262 -0.28 1.75 9.84
C ASN A 262 1.17 1.50 9.42
N THR A 263 1.45 1.64 8.13
CA THR A 263 2.81 1.63 7.59
C THR A 263 3.32 3.06 7.51
N TYR A 264 4.33 3.39 8.33
CA TYR A 264 4.96 4.71 8.39
C TYR A 264 6.14 4.79 7.41
N GLY A 265 5.85 5.15 6.18
CA GLY A 265 6.85 5.41 5.13
C GLY A 265 6.97 6.91 4.82
N THR A 266 7.22 7.26 3.57
CA THR A 266 7.17 8.64 3.05
C THR A 266 5.83 9.29 3.36
N GLY A 267 4.73 8.58 3.09
CA GLY A 267 3.39 8.80 3.65
C GLY A 267 3.06 7.75 4.70
N CYS A 268 1.81 7.75 5.19
CA CYS A 268 1.28 6.68 6.03
C CYS A 268 0.08 6.05 5.35
N PHE A 269 0.04 4.71 5.37
CA PHE A 269 -1.05 3.94 4.79
C PHE A 269 -1.71 3.10 5.89
N LEU A 270 -2.94 3.46 6.19
CA LEU A 270 -3.73 2.87 7.25
C LEU A 270 -4.79 1.96 6.65
N LEU A 271 -4.88 0.74 7.18
CA LEU A 271 -5.97 -0.19 6.87
C LEU A 271 -6.59 -0.70 8.16
N MET A 272 -7.91 -0.73 8.19
CA MET A 272 -8.71 -1.38 9.24
C MET A 272 -9.51 -2.52 8.63
N ASN A 273 -9.35 -3.73 9.15
CA ASN A 273 -10.16 -4.89 8.76
C ASN A 273 -11.61 -4.67 9.23
N THR A 274 -12.58 -4.75 8.31
CA THR A 274 -14.01 -4.62 8.59
C THR A 274 -14.76 -5.95 8.50
N GLY A 275 -14.03 -7.08 8.50
CA GLY A 275 -14.60 -8.40 8.36
C GLY A 275 -15.27 -8.63 7.01
N GLU A 276 -16.37 -9.38 7.00
CA GLU A 276 -17.16 -9.64 5.79
C GLU A 276 -18.10 -8.47 5.44
N LYS A 277 -18.02 -7.34 6.16
CA LYS A 277 -18.90 -6.19 5.99
C LYS A 277 -18.29 -5.17 5.02
N PHE A 278 -18.93 -4.99 3.86
CA PHE A 278 -18.66 -3.83 3.00
C PHE A 278 -19.13 -2.55 3.70
N VAL A 279 -18.22 -1.64 3.95
CA VAL A 279 -18.50 -0.32 4.56
C VAL A 279 -18.35 0.76 3.51
N LYS A 280 -19.44 1.48 3.18
CA LYS A 280 -19.36 2.67 2.32
C LYS A 280 -18.88 3.85 3.16
N SER A 281 -17.72 4.39 2.82
CA SER A 281 -17.18 5.55 3.53
C SER A 281 -17.91 6.85 3.16
N ASN A 282 -18.27 7.65 4.15
CA ASN A 282 -18.77 9.01 3.99
C ASN A 282 -17.73 10.08 4.37
N ASN A 283 -16.61 9.66 4.95
CA ASN A 283 -15.53 10.52 5.43
C ASN A 283 -14.28 10.48 4.51
N GLY A 284 -14.47 10.18 3.21
CA GLY A 284 -13.38 10.24 2.23
C GLY A 284 -12.40 9.08 2.28
N LEU A 285 -12.74 7.96 2.93
CA LEU A 285 -11.93 6.76 2.92
C LEU A 285 -12.25 5.90 1.70
N ILE A 286 -11.41 4.92 1.44
CA ILE A 286 -11.57 3.93 0.38
C ILE A 286 -11.95 2.60 1.02
N THR A 287 -12.92 1.91 0.43
CA THR A 287 -13.22 0.51 0.77
C THR A 287 -12.52 -0.40 -0.23
N THR A 288 -11.84 -1.41 0.26
CA THR A 288 -11.08 -2.35 -0.58
C THR A 288 -11.26 -3.77 -0.04
N ILE A 289 -10.89 -4.78 -0.82
CA ILE A 289 -10.79 -6.14 -0.32
C ILE A 289 -9.49 -6.27 0.48
N ALA A 290 -9.60 -6.67 1.73
CA ALA A 290 -8.45 -6.92 2.60
C ALA A 290 -7.72 -8.21 2.23
N ILE A 291 -8.49 -9.26 1.94
CA ILE A 291 -7.99 -10.59 1.60
C ILE A 291 -9.10 -11.46 1.01
N GLY A 292 -8.75 -12.39 0.13
CA GLY A 292 -9.61 -13.47 -0.34
C GLY A 292 -9.03 -14.83 0.05
N LEU A 293 -9.79 -15.63 0.79
CA LEU A 293 -9.40 -16.95 1.27
C LEU A 293 -10.56 -17.92 1.19
N ASN A 294 -10.37 -19.09 0.58
CA ASN A 294 -11.37 -20.16 0.50
C ASN A 294 -12.71 -19.70 -0.11
N GLY A 295 -12.65 -18.85 -1.14
CA GLY A 295 -13.83 -18.31 -1.82
C GLY A 295 -14.59 -17.24 -1.05
N LYS A 296 -14.05 -16.75 0.07
CA LYS A 296 -14.61 -15.66 0.87
C LYS A 296 -13.66 -14.48 0.92
N VAL A 297 -14.21 -13.28 0.98
CA VAL A 297 -13.43 -12.05 1.11
C VAL A 297 -13.69 -11.37 2.44
N GLN A 298 -12.67 -10.72 2.98
CA GLN A 298 -12.80 -9.70 4.01
C GLN A 298 -12.52 -8.35 3.39
N TYR A 299 -13.17 -7.32 3.91
CA TYR A 299 -13.00 -5.94 3.48
C TYR A 299 -12.12 -5.15 4.45
N ALA A 300 -11.59 -4.04 3.97
CA ALA A 300 -10.92 -3.06 4.78
C ALA A 300 -11.32 -1.64 4.38
N LEU A 301 -11.35 -0.73 5.35
CA LEU A 301 -11.26 0.69 5.08
C LEU A 301 -9.79 1.09 4.97
N GLU A 302 -9.48 1.91 3.98
CA GLU A 302 -8.14 2.44 3.74
C GLU A 302 -8.16 3.97 3.74
N GLY A 303 -7.20 4.56 4.45
CA GLY A 303 -6.91 5.98 4.40
C GLY A 303 -5.42 6.23 4.25
N SER A 304 -5.08 7.24 3.46
CA SER A 304 -3.70 7.60 3.16
C SER A 304 -3.37 8.98 3.69
N VAL A 305 -2.28 9.08 4.41
CA VAL A 305 -1.62 10.33 4.81
C VAL A 305 -0.48 10.57 3.82
N PHE A 306 -0.56 11.65 3.05
CA PHE A 306 0.41 11.89 1.97
C PHE A 306 1.81 12.21 2.46
N VAL A 307 1.91 12.90 3.59
CA VAL A 307 3.17 13.37 4.16
C VAL A 307 3.35 12.84 5.59
N GLY A 308 4.03 11.70 5.69
CA GLY A 308 4.46 11.09 6.94
C GLY A 308 5.97 11.34 7.16
N GLY A 309 6.81 10.34 6.91
CA GLY A 309 8.26 10.44 7.01
C GLY A 309 8.89 11.50 6.10
N ALA A 310 8.20 11.89 5.01
CA ALA A 310 8.63 13.01 4.16
C ALA A 310 8.77 14.32 4.95
N SER A 311 7.98 14.54 5.99
CA SER A 311 8.12 15.73 6.87
C SER A 311 9.44 15.72 7.65
N VAL A 312 9.92 14.54 8.03
CA VAL A 312 11.22 14.36 8.69
C VAL A 312 12.36 14.56 7.69
N GLN A 313 12.22 14.06 6.47
CA GLN A 313 13.17 14.32 5.38
C GLN A 313 13.28 15.83 5.10
N TRP A 314 12.16 16.54 5.07
CA TRP A 314 12.13 17.99 4.89
C TRP A 314 12.89 18.74 6.01
N LEU A 315 12.75 18.33 7.28
CA LEU A 315 13.55 18.88 8.39
C LEU A 315 15.05 18.68 8.17
N ARG A 316 15.45 17.54 7.58
CA ARG A 316 16.84 17.18 7.32
C ARG A 316 17.40 17.88 6.08
N ASP A 317 16.69 17.75 4.96
CA ASP A 317 17.23 18.07 3.64
C ASP A 317 17.03 19.54 3.26
N GLU A 318 15.92 20.14 3.64
CA GLU A 318 15.58 21.53 3.29
C GLU A 318 15.85 22.50 4.45
N LEU A 319 15.31 22.23 5.64
CA LEU A 319 15.49 23.12 6.78
C LEU A 319 16.84 22.94 7.49
N LYS A 320 17.55 21.83 7.26
CA LYS A 320 18.85 21.52 7.87
C LYS A 320 18.82 21.59 9.41
N LEU A 321 17.68 21.25 10.04
CA LEU A 321 17.52 21.28 11.49
C LEU A 321 18.10 20.05 12.17
N ILE A 322 18.25 18.95 11.43
CA ILE A 322 18.81 17.67 11.85
C ILE A 322 19.77 17.15 10.78
N SER A 323 20.68 16.26 11.15
CA SER A 323 21.63 15.62 10.24
C SER A 323 21.16 14.21 9.82
N ASP A 324 20.48 13.50 10.72
CA ASP A 324 19.90 12.17 10.49
C ASP A 324 18.46 12.16 10.99
N SER A 325 17.59 11.39 10.34
CA SER A 325 16.20 11.22 10.76
C SER A 325 16.07 10.68 12.19
N LYS A 326 17.03 9.90 12.65
CA LYS A 326 17.09 9.37 14.03
C LYS A 326 17.27 10.46 15.08
N ASP A 327 17.87 11.60 14.72
CA ASP A 327 18.08 12.72 15.63
C ASP A 327 16.77 13.35 16.12
N THR A 328 15.67 13.14 15.37
CA THR A 328 14.36 13.71 15.72
C THR A 328 13.87 13.28 17.09
N GLU A 329 14.04 12.02 17.47
CA GLU A 329 13.66 11.53 18.80
C GLU A 329 14.42 12.27 19.91
N TYR A 330 15.74 12.40 19.76
CA TYR A 330 16.59 13.09 20.73
C TYR A 330 16.18 14.56 20.91
N PHE A 331 15.97 15.29 19.79
CA PHE A 331 15.59 16.70 19.86
C PHE A 331 14.17 16.90 20.39
N ALA A 332 13.22 16.04 20.01
CA ALA A 332 11.85 16.09 20.52
C ALA A 332 11.76 15.90 22.03
N ARG A 333 12.62 15.04 22.59
CA ARG A 333 12.70 14.79 24.04
C ARG A 333 13.40 15.90 24.85
N LYS A 334 14.07 16.86 24.18
CA LYS A 334 14.72 18.02 24.86
C LYS A 334 13.73 19.09 25.33
N VAL A 335 12.50 19.04 24.89
CA VAL A 335 11.44 19.95 25.29
C VAL A 335 10.27 19.18 25.89
N LYS A 336 9.58 19.78 26.85
CA LYS A 336 8.47 19.14 27.58
C LYS A 336 7.28 18.89 26.67
N ASP A 337 6.98 19.83 25.78
CA ASP A 337 5.87 19.79 24.82
C ASP A 337 6.23 20.61 23.58
N SER A 338 5.33 20.75 22.63
CA SER A 338 5.52 21.59 21.44
C SER A 338 5.31 23.09 21.67
N ALA A 339 5.07 23.52 22.91
CA ALA A 339 4.79 24.93 23.30
C ALA A 339 3.68 25.58 22.48
N GLY A 340 2.66 24.81 22.08
CA GLY A 340 1.56 25.27 21.23
C GLY A 340 1.92 25.40 19.76
N VAL A 341 3.11 24.94 19.34
CA VAL A 341 3.49 24.89 17.91
C VAL A 341 2.85 23.68 17.27
N TYR A 342 2.23 23.88 16.11
CA TYR A 342 1.70 22.85 15.23
C TYR A 342 2.33 22.97 13.85
N VAL A 343 2.80 21.86 13.30
CA VAL A 343 3.27 21.75 11.92
C VAL A 343 2.20 21.00 11.14
N VAL A 344 1.64 21.60 10.10
CA VAL A 344 0.74 20.93 9.17
C VAL A 344 1.53 20.67 7.88
N PRO A 345 1.96 19.42 7.59
CA PRO A 345 2.87 19.16 6.48
C PRO A 345 2.10 18.92 5.16
N ALA A 346 1.24 19.83 4.77
CA ALA A 346 0.43 19.75 3.55
C ALA A 346 1.24 20.13 2.30
N PHE A 347 2.43 19.54 2.09
CA PHE A 347 3.35 19.90 0.99
C PHE A 347 2.77 19.61 -0.39
N VAL A 348 1.89 18.63 -0.48
CA VAL A 348 1.18 18.20 -1.71
C VAL A 348 -0.33 18.20 -1.50
N GLY A 349 -0.83 19.07 -0.64
CA GLY A 349 -2.21 19.09 -0.16
C GLY A 349 -2.42 18.11 0.99
N LEU A 350 -3.68 17.95 1.40
CA LEU A 350 -4.13 17.05 2.47
C LEU A 350 -4.87 15.86 1.87
N GLY A 351 -4.49 14.65 2.31
CA GLY A 351 -5.18 13.41 1.98
C GLY A 351 -6.45 13.18 2.82
N ALA A 352 -6.78 11.91 3.05
CA ALA A 352 -7.93 11.55 3.88
C ALA A 352 -7.79 12.09 5.31
N PRO A 353 -8.89 12.55 5.92
CA PRO A 353 -10.25 12.65 5.41
C PRO A 353 -10.55 13.97 4.67
N TYR A 354 -9.59 14.86 4.54
CA TYR A 354 -9.80 16.26 4.12
C TYR A 354 -9.92 16.43 2.61
N TRP A 355 -9.09 15.73 1.82
CA TRP A 355 -9.03 15.78 0.34
C TRP A 355 -8.94 17.20 -0.22
N ASP A 356 -8.05 18.02 0.37
CA ASP A 356 -7.82 19.39 -0.05
C ASP A 356 -6.48 19.50 -0.80
N MET A 357 -6.55 19.62 -2.11
CA MET A 357 -5.39 19.75 -3.00
C MET A 357 -4.74 21.15 -2.93
N TYR A 358 -5.49 22.15 -2.46
CA TYR A 358 -5.07 23.56 -2.38
C TYR A 358 -4.47 23.92 -1.01
N ALA A 359 -4.57 23.02 -0.04
CA ALA A 359 -3.88 23.18 1.23
C ALA A 359 -2.35 23.21 1.03
N ARG A 360 -1.65 24.01 1.82
CA ARG A 360 -0.18 24.06 1.86
C ARG A 360 0.34 23.95 3.27
N GLY A 361 1.61 23.50 3.38
CA GLY A 361 2.27 23.33 4.68
C GLY A 361 2.38 24.62 5.47
N ALA A 362 2.17 24.52 6.79
CA ALA A 362 2.25 25.67 7.69
C ALA A 362 2.84 25.31 9.04
N ILE A 363 3.53 26.26 9.66
CA ILE A 363 3.94 26.21 11.06
C ILE A 363 3.15 27.28 11.81
N LEU A 364 2.36 26.89 12.78
CA LEU A 364 1.45 27.76 13.52
C LEU A 364 1.76 27.72 15.02
N GLY A 365 1.37 28.77 15.75
CA GLY A 365 1.53 28.84 17.19
C GLY A 365 2.94 29.24 17.66
N LEU A 366 3.78 29.79 16.77
CA LEU A 366 5.11 30.27 17.14
C LEU A 366 5.03 31.45 18.10
N THR A 367 5.81 31.34 19.18
CA THR A 367 6.06 32.44 20.12
C THR A 367 7.58 32.67 20.19
N ARG A 368 8.00 33.76 20.82
CA ARG A 368 9.44 34.05 20.99
C ARG A 368 10.21 32.95 21.75
N GLY A 369 9.52 32.16 22.54
CA GLY A 369 10.13 31.02 23.27
C GLY A 369 10.25 29.73 22.44
N ALA A 370 9.62 29.66 21.26
CA ALA A 370 9.73 28.48 20.40
C ALA A 370 11.13 28.41 19.77
N ASN A 371 11.71 27.22 19.75
CA ASN A 371 13.01 26.96 19.15
C ASN A 371 12.93 25.72 18.24
N LYS A 372 14.06 25.36 17.63
CA LYS A 372 14.11 24.22 16.68
C LYS A 372 13.57 22.90 17.25
N ASN A 373 13.77 22.65 18.57
CA ASN A 373 13.32 21.39 19.18
C ASN A 373 11.78 21.31 19.23
N HIS A 374 11.10 22.44 19.44
CA HIS A 374 9.64 22.52 19.38
C HIS A 374 9.11 22.25 17.97
N ILE A 375 9.80 22.75 16.92
CA ILE A 375 9.43 22.50 15.52
C ILE A 375 9.63 21.03 15.19
N ILE A 376 10.79 20.44 15.55
CA ILE A 376 11.07 19.00 15.32
C ILE A 376 10.03 18.14 16.02
N ARG A 377 9.71 18.44 17.27
CA ARG A 377 8.68 17.73 18.04
C ARG A 377 7.30 17.88 17.40
N ALA A 378 6.89 19.09 17.05
CA ALA A 378 5.61 19.34 16.39
C ALA A 378 5.49 18.61 15.04
N THR A 379 6.60 18.44 14.32
CA THR A 379 6.64 17.65 13.07
C THR A 379 6.38 16.17 13.34
N LEU A 380 7.01 15.58 14.36
CA LEU A 380 6.69 14.18 14.74
C LEU A 380 5.24 14.05 15.23
N GLU A 381 4.78 14.99 16.08
CA GLU A 381 3.39 15.01 16.58
C GLU A 381 2.38 15.11 15.42
N SER A 382 2.71 15.83 14.32
CA SER A 382 1.84 15.97 13.15
C SER A 382 1.54 14.66 12.45
N ILE A 383 2.51 13.73 12.41
CA ILE A 383 2.33 12.39 11.82
C ILE A 383 1.28 11.60 12.62
N ALA A 384 1.37 11.70 13.94
CA ALA A 384 0.42 11.02 14.84
C ALA A 384 -0.99 11.65 14.79
N TYR A 385 -1.10 12.97 14.66
CA TYR A 385 -2.39 13.64 14.50
C TYR A 385 -3.09 13.23 13.20
N GLN A 386 -2.38 13.23 12.07
CA GLN A 386 -2.93 12.80 10.79
C GLN A 386 -3.40 11.33 10.84
N THR A 387 -2.62 10.46 11.51
CA THR A 387 -3.02 9.07 11.76
C THR A 387 -4.33 8.99 12.55
N LYS A 388 -4.48 9.82 13.59
CA LYS A 388 -5.72 9.91 14.37
C LYS A 388 -6.90 10.39 13.53
N ASP A 389 -6.71 11.37 12.65
CA ASP A 389 -7.76 11.86 11.75
C ASP A 389 -8.35 10.72 10.90
N VAL A 390 -7.47 9.89 10.32
CA VAL A 390 -7.87 8.76 9.48
C VAL A 390 -8.55 7.66 10.31
N LEU A 391 -7.99 7.26 11.45
CA LEU A 391 -8.57 6.22 12.30
C LEU A 391 -9.93 6.63 12.87
N LYS A 392 -10.08 7.90 13.24
CA LYS A 392 -11.37 8.45 13.67
C LYS A 392 -12.41 8.35 12.55
N ALA A 393 -12.05 8.72 11.32
CA ALA A 393 -12.92 8.56 10.16
C ALA A 393 -13.29 7.09 9.91
N MET A 394 -12.36 6.14 10.14
CA MET A 394 -12.62 4.71 10.02
C MET A 394 -13.64 4.22 11.06
N GLU A 395 -13.52 4.66 12.32
CA GLU A 395 -14.47 4.34 13.38
C GLU A 395 -15.86 4.93 13.10
N GLU A 396 -15.92 6.18 12.64
CA GLU A 396 -17.19 6.86 12.32
C GLU A 396 -17.92 6.21 11.14
N ASP A 397 -17.20 5.81 10.08
CA ASP A 397 -17.79 5.15 8.92
C ASP A 397 -18.23 3.71 9.19
N SER A 398 -17.43 2.95 9.93
CA SER A 398 -17.67 1.53 10.15
C SER A 398 -18.59 1.24 11.34
N GLY A 399 -18.59 2.12 12.33
CA GLY A 399 -19.14 1.86 13.67
C GLY A 399 -18.33 0.85 14.47
N ILE A 400 -17.15 0.45 13.98
CA ILE A 400 -16.24 -0.50 14.61
C ILE A 400 -15.22 0.31 15.43
N LYS A 401 -15.02 -0.06 16.70
CA LYS A 401 -13.98 0.55 17.52
C LYS A 401 -12.61 -0.01 17.17
N LEU A 402 -11.60 0.86 17.17
CA LEU A 402 -10.20 0.49 17.04
C LEU A 402 -9.81 -0.48 18.16
N ASN A 403 -9.20 -1.60 17.80
CA ASN A 403 -8.68 -2.60 18.74
C ASN A 403 -7.14 -2.59 18.72
N GLY A 404 -6.56 -1.46 19.12
CA GLY A 404 -5.12 -1.23 19.03
C GLY A 404 -4.66 -0.95 17.60
N LEU A 405 -3.45 -0.40 17.49
CA LEU A 405 -2.82 -0.11 16.20
C LEU A 405 -1.51 -0.87 16.08
N LYS A 406 -1.38 -1.72 15.08
CA LYS A 406 -0.11 -2.36 14.72
C LYS A 406 0.65 -1.47 13.74
N VAL A 407 1.96 -1.35 13.92
CA VAL A 407 2.77 -0.37 13.18
C VAL A 407 4.01 -1.02 12.58
N ASP A 408 4.37 -0.54 11.39
CA ASP A 408 5.59 -0.91 10.69
C ASP A 408 6.12 0.26 9.85
N GLY A 409 7.15 0.02 9.06
CA GLY A 409 7.82 1.04 8.27
C GLY A 409 8.90 1.80 9.04
N GLY A 410 9.71 2.57 8.32
CA GLY A 410 10.93 3.17 8.86
C GLY A 410 10.72 4.12 10.04
N ALA A 411 9.66 4.94 10.03
CA ALA A 411 9.41 5.89 11.10
C ALA A 411 8.80 5.24 12.36
N ALA A 412 8.31 3.99 12.29
CA ALA A 412 7.87 3.23 13.46
C ALA A 412 9.02 2.89 14.43
N ALA A 413 10.28 2.98 13.99
CA ALA A 413 11.44 2.83 14.84
C ALA A 413 11.59 3.96 15.87
N ASN A 414 11.00 5.14 15.63
CA ASN A 414 11.05 6.29 16.54
C ASN A 414 10.10 6.07 17.72
N ASN A 415 10.67 5.81 18.91
CA ASN A 415 9.88 5.53 20.10
C ASN A 415 9.07 6.74 20.57
N PHE A 416 9.61 7.97 20.45
CA PHE A 416 8.83 9.16 20.80
C PHE A 416 7.57 9.29 19.96
N LEU A 417 7.69 9.08 18.65
CA LEU A 417 6.53 9.10 17.75
C LEU A 417 5.50 8.03 18.15
N MET A 418 5.93 6.82 18.47
CA MET A 418 5.03 5.72 18.85
C MET A 418 4.37 5.96 20.21
N GLU A 419 5.10 6.50 21.20
CA GLU A 419 4.54 6.90 22.49
C GLU A 419 3.47 8.00 22.31
N PHE A 420 3.80 9.03 21.53
CA PHE A 420 2.83 10.10 21.25
C PHE A 420 1.64 9.60 20.41
N GLN A 421 1.85 8.64 19.51
CA GLN A 421 0.76 8.02 18.75
C GLN A 421 -0.21 7.29 19.69
N ALA A 422 0.29 6.51 20.63
CA ALA A 422 -0.55 5.86 21.64
C ALA A 422 -1.31 6.88 22.49
N ASP A 423 -0.61 7.91 22.96
CA ASP A 423 -1.17 9.00 23.75
C ASP A 423 -2.32 9.71 23.03
N ILE A 424 -2.10 10.12 21.78
CA ILE A 424 -3.11 10.91 21.05
C ILE A 424 -4.28 10.05 20.56
N LEU A 425 -4.09 8.77 20.29
CA LEU A 425 -5.18 7.85 20.01
C LEU A 425 -5.99 7.53 21.29
N GLY A 426 -5.30 7.33 22.39
CA GLY A 426 -5.84 6.77 23.62
C GLY A 426 -5.96 5.24 23.55
N GLU A 427 -5.23 4.61 22.64
CA GLU A 427 -5.20 3.19 22.38
C GLU A 427 -3.76 2.68 22.29
N SER A 428 -3.55 1.39 22.52
CA SER A 428 -2.21 0.81 22.44
C SER A 428 -1.67 0.78 21.01
N VAL A 429 -0.38 1.03 20.87
CA VAL A 429 0.38 0.89 19.61
C VAL A 429 1.37 -0.25 19.75
N LYS A 430 1.35 -1.21 18.82
CA LYS A 430 2.14 -2.44 18.88
C LYS A 430 3.09 -2.52 17.69
N ARG A 431 4.37 -2.59 17.97
CA ARG A 431 5.43 -2.76 16.96
C ARG A 431 5.93 -4.21 16.99
N PRO A 432 5.94 -4.93 15.85
CA PRO A 432 6.49 -6.28 15.79
C PRO A 432 8.02 -6.27 15.69
N THR A 433 8.65 -7.42 15.99
CA THR A 433 10.09 -7.62 15.78
C THR A 433 10.46 -7.64 14.30
N VAL A 434 9.61 -8.20 13.44
CA VAL A 434 9.80 -8.21 11.98
C VAL A 434 9.08 -7.02 11.38
N LEU A 435 9.83 -6.02 10.92
CA LEU A 435 9.28 -4.80 10.31
C LEU A 435 8.96 -4.97 8.81
N GLU A 436 9.44 -6.05 8.17
CA GLU A 436 9.17 -6.39 6.76
C GLU A 436 7.81 -7.09 6.61
N THR A 437 6.77 -6.51 7.19
CA THR A 437 5.43 -7.10 7.29
C THR A 437 4.77 -7.29 5.92
N THR A 438 5.10 -6.43 4.95
CA THR A 438 4.60 -6.54 3.56
C THR A 438 5.06 -7.85 2.92
N ALA A 439 6.36 -8.14 2.95
CA ALA A 439 6.90 -9.38 2.42
C ALA A 439 6.45 -10.60 3.24
N LEU A 440 6.38 -10.45 4.58
CA LEU A 440 5.93 -11.50 5.48
C LEU A 440 4.47 -11.90 5.20
N GLY A 441 3.60 -10.94 4.88
CA GLY A 441 2.21 -11.23 4.51
C GLY A 441 2.11 -12.10 3.26
N ALA A 442 2.88 -11.80 2.22
CA ALA A 442 2.93 -12.63 1.01
C ALA A 442 3.49 -14.04 1.30
N ALA A 443 4.51 -14.12 2.19
CA ALA A 443 5.03 -15.39 2.65
C ALA A 443 3.97 -16.21 3.41
N TYR A 444 3.19 -15.57 4.30
CA TYR A 444 2.10 -16.23 5.02
C TYR A 444 1.04 -16.79 4.09
N LEU A 445 0.60 -16.00 3.10
CA LEU A 445 -0.38 -16.45 2.12
C LEU A 445 0.13 -17.65 1.32
N ALA A 446 1.37 -17.60 0.87
CA ALA A 446 2.00 -18.71 0.18
C ALA A 446 2.16 -19.93 1.08
N GLY A 447 2.57 -19.74 2.34
CA GLY A 447 2.76 -20.81 3.31
C GLY A 447 1.46 -21.51 3.69
N LEU A 448 0.37 -20.77 3.85
CA LEU A 448 -0.96 -21.35 4.09
C LEU A 448 -1.41 -22.22 2.93
N ALA A 449 -1.20 -21.78 1.69
CA ALA A 449 -1.60 -22.51 0.50
C ALA A 449 -0.87 -23.87 0.32
N VAL A 450 0.38 -23.97 0.82
CA VAL A 450 1.20 -25.19 0.71
C VAL A 450 1.34 -25.98 2.03
N GLY A 451 0.64 -25.55 3.09
CA GLY A 451 0.66 -26.20 4.41
C GLY A 451 2.00 -26.04 5.17
N PHE A 452 2.73 -24.95 4.90
CA PHE A 452 3.94 -24.60 5.67
C PHE A 452 3.57 -24.03 7.04
N TRP A 453 2.49 -23.27 7.10
CA TRP A 453 1.75 -22.92 8.31
C TRP A 453 0.33 -23.50 8.19
N GLU A 454 -0.16 -24.07 9.27
CA GLU A 454 -1.40 -24.83 9.26
C GLU A 454 -2.63 -23.91 9.11
N ASN A 455 -2.62 -22.77 9.80
CA ASN A 455 -3.76 -21.84 9.81
C ASN A 455 -3.36 -20.43 10.31
N LYS A 456 -4.32 -19.49 10.25
CA LYS A 456 -4.14 -18.11 10.73
C LYS A 456 -3.82 -18.02 12.24
N ASN A 457 -4.30 -18.96 13.04
CA ASN A 457 -4.02 -18.95 14.49
C ASN A 457 -2.55 -19.27 14.76
N GLU A 458 -1.95 -20.21 14.05
CA GLU A 458 -0.52 -20.48 14.14
C GLU A 458 0.30 -19.23 13.76
N ILE A 459 -0.06 -18.56 12.66
CA ILE A 459 0.58 -17.31 12.26
C ILE A 459 0.47 -16.25 13.36
N LYS A 460 -0.72 -16.09 13.95
CA LYS A 460 -0.96 -15.12 15.02
C LYS A 460 -0.14 -15.42 16.28
N GLN A 461 0.06 -16.69 16.62
CA GLN A 461 0.91 -17.11 17.74
C GLN A 461 2.40 -16.86 17.49
N LYS A 462 2.84 -16.94 16.23
CA LYS A 462 4.22 -16.67 15.82
C LYS A 462 4.51 -15.17 15.61
N TRP A 463 3.47 -14.31 15.59
CA TRP A 463 3.67 -12.86 15.53
C TRP A 463 4.29 -12.38 16.85
N VAL A 464 5.53 -11.88 16.79
CA VAL A 464 6.30 -11.51 17.97
C VAL A 464 6.28 -9.99 18.16
N LEU A 465 5.82 -9.57 19.33
CA LEU A 465 5.83 -8.19 19.77
C LEU A 465 7.28 -7.74 20.11
N ASP A 466 7.76 -6.68 19.51
CA ASP A 466 8.97 -5.97 19.95
C ASP A 466 8.64 -5.04 21.11
N LYS A 467 7.69 -4.14 20.91
CA LYS A 467 7.28 -3.18 21.94
C LYS A 467 5.82 -2.78 21.83
N GLU A 468 5.17 -2.70 22.97
CA GLU A 468 3.86 -2.09 23.15
C GLU A 468 4.01 -0.71 23.77
N PHE A 469 3.34 0.27 23.19
CA PHE A 469 3.26 1.64 23.68
C PHE A 469 1.84 1.86 24.19
N THR A 470 1.70 2.14 25.48
CA THR A 470 0.40 2.38 26.12
C THR A 470 0.17 3.88 26.34
N PRO A 471 -1.07 4.37 26.22
CA PRO A 471 -1.36 5.79 26.42
C PRO A 471 -1.13 6.20 27.87
N ASN A 472 -0.38 7.28 28.07
CA ASN A 472 -0.12 7.90 29.37
C ASN A 472 -0.72 9.30 29.52
N MET A 473 -1.19 9.89 28.42
CA MET A 473 -1.79 11.22 28.39
C MET A 473 -3.24 11.18 28.90
N SER A 474 -3.63 12.15 29.73
CA SER A 474 -5.03 12.26 30.16
C SER A 474 -5.94 12.56 28.96
N LYS A 475 -7.23 12.20 29.10
CA LYS A 475 -8.21 12.48 28.06
C LYS A 475 -8.34 13.99 27.78
N GLU A 476 -8.32 14.81 28.83
CA GLU A 476 -8.44 16.27 28.75
C GLU A 476 -7.27 16.87 27.98
N GLU A 477 -6.04 16.42 28.26
CA GLU A 477 -4.84 16.89 27.54
C GLU A 477 -4.86 16.45 26.08
N ARG A 478 -5.22 15.19 25.81
CA ARG A 478 -5.37 14.63 24.47
C ARG A 478 -6.39 15.41 23.65
N ASP A 479 -7.59 15.68 24.21
CA ASP A 479 -8.65 16.40 23.53
C ASP A 479 -8.24 17.85 23.24
N LYS A 480 -7.55 18.51 24.18
CA LYS A 480 -7.01 19.85 24.00
C LYS A 480 -5.98 19.93 22.87
N LYS A 481 -5.00 19.00 22.86
CA LYS A 481 -3.97 18.93 21.81
C LYS A 481 -4.58 18.67 20.44
N TYR A 482 -5.53 17.73 20.37
CA TYR A 482 -6.21 17.39 19.13
C TYR A 482 -7.09 18.53 18.60
N ALA A 483 -7.80 19.26 19.48
CA ALA A 483 -8.54 20.45 19.09
C ALA A 483 -7.61 21.55 18.51
N GLY A 484 -6.40 21.70 19.08
CA GLY A 484 -5.37 22.58 18.53
C GLY A 484 -4.91 22.17 17.14
N TRP A 485 -4.71 20.85 16.91
CA TRP A 485 -4.42 20.29 15.60
C TRP A 485 -5.49 20.60 14.56
N LEU A 486 -6.75 20.30 14.87
CA LEU A 486 -7.88 20.57 13.96
C LEU A 486 -7.96 22.06 13.61
N LYS A 487 -7.73 22.95 14.59
CA LYS A 487 -7.66 24.40 14.36
C LYS A 487 -6.49 24.79 13.45
N ALA A 488 -5.35 24.11 13.54
CA ALA A 488 -4.19 24.35 12.67
C ALA A 488 -4.49 23.89 11.24
N VAL A 489 -5.03 22.68 11.06
CA VAL A 489 -5.45 22.17 9.75
C VAL A 489 -6.41 23.10 9.05
N GLU A 490 -7.45 23.60 9.77
CA GLU A 490 -8.44 24.49 9.19
C GLU A 490 -7.85 25.78 8.63
N ARG A 491 -6.71 26.25 9.14
CA ARG A 491 -6.02 27.45 8.66
C ARG A 491 -5.11 27.21 7.46
N THR A 492 -4.88 25.96 7.09
CA THR A 492 -4.05 25.58 5.93
C THR A 492 -4.88 25.21 4.71
N LYS A 493 -6.18 24.96 4.91
CA LYS A 493 -7.10 24.61 3.83
C LYS A 493 -7.23 25.79 2.87
N LYS A 494 -7.43 25.44 1.58
CA LYS A 494 -7.71 26.38 0.51
C LYS A 494 -6.67 27.51 0.40
N TRP A 495 -5.44 27.23 0.74
CA TRP A 495 -4.37 28.23 0.73
C TRP A 495 -4.13 28.86 -0.66
N GLU A 496 -4.29 28.07 -1.72
CA GLU A 496 -4.10 28.50 -3.12
C GLU A 496 -5.41 28.82 -3.86
N GLU A 497 -6.54 28.85 -3.18
CA GLU A 497 -7.79 29.41 -3.70
C GLU A 497 -7.83 30.92 -3.37
#